data_9d9b0e55eb3021fd853d6b3a98fd0bc1
#
_entry.id   9d9b0e55eb3021fd853d6b3a98fd0bc1
#
_cell.length_a   1.000
_cell.length_b   1.000
_cell.length_c   1.000
_cell.angle_alpha   90.00
_cell.angle_beta   90.00
_cell.angle_gamma   90.00
#
_symmetry.space_group_name_H-M   'P 1'
#
loop_
_entity.id
_entity.type
_entity.pdbx_description
1 polymer ?
#
loop_
_entity_poly.entity_id
_entity_poly.type
_entity_poly.pdbx_seq_one_letter_code
_entity_poly.pdbx_strand_id
1 'polypeptide(L)'
;MKLALSVLQIKDEEKLKSIKYLDVDYIHLDIMDGIFVPNKTDDISDIIKTLDKPIDVHLMVSDVISYINKYALLHPEFITFHVEAVKDPIEIINYIKSKNIKAGISIKPNTSIDEIKDYLYLVDLVLVMSVEPGYGGQKYLDSATNKINELKAYNGKFKIEVDGGINDETIKNVTSCDMVVVGSYITNGDYETQIKKIKNNF
;
A
#
# COMPACT_ATOMS: atom_id res chain seq x y z
N MET A 1 3.01 8.10 12.87
CA MET A 1 3.07 7.35 11.60
C MET A 1 2.60 5.92 11.85
N LYS A 2 2.02 5.22 10.86
CA LYS A 2 1.61 3.81 10.95
C LYS A 2 2.51 2.94 10.09
N LEU A 3 2.76 1.70 10.52
CA LEU A 3 3.58 0.72 9.79
C LEU A 3 2.68 -0.35 9.16
N ALA A 4 2.67 -0.43 7.84
CA ALA A 4 2.08 -1.53 7.08
C ALA A 4 3.20 -2.50 6.64
N LEU A 5 3.06 -3.78 6.94
CA LEU A 5 4.01 -4.81 6.53
C LEU A 5 3.56 -5.43 5.20
N SER A 6 4.32 -5.18 4.12
CA SER A 6 4.09 -5.91 2.86
C SER A 6 4.51 -7.37 3.02
N VAL A 7 3.58 -8.27 2.71
CA VAL A 7 3.79 -9.73 2.78
C VAL A 7 4.18 -10.34 1.44
N LEU A 8 4.37 -9.52 0.40
CA LEU A 8 4.65 -9.92 -0.98
C LEU A 8 5.77 -10.98 -1.09
N GLN A 9 6.83 -10.85 -0.31
CA GLN A 9 8.00 -11.72 -0.39
C GLN A 9 7.97 -12.90 0.59
N ILE A 10 6.93 -13.02 1.43
CA ILE A 10 6.83 -14.09 2.43
C ILE A 10 6.16 -15.29 1.77
N LYS A 11 6.95 -16.32 1.47
CA LYS A 11 6.46 -17.58 0.86
C LYS A 11 6.21 -18.69 1.89
N ASP A 12 6.79 -18.56 3.07
CA ASP A 12 6.67 -19.52 4.16
C ASP A 12 5.37 -19.22 4.94
N GLU A 13 4.47 -20.21 5.01
CA GLU A 13 3.17 -20.10 5.66
C GLU A 13 3.28 -19.88 7.17
N GLU A 14 4.25 -20.51 7.83
CA GLU A 14 4.47 -20.33 9.28
C GLU A 14 4.98 -18.91 9.59
N LYS A 15 5.83 -18.36 8.73
CA LYS A 15 6.24 -16.96 8.82
C LYS A 15 5.05 -16.01 8.61
N LEU A 16 4.18 -16.27 7.64
CA LEU A 16 2.95 -15.50 7.45
C LEU A 16 2.09 -15.54 8.71
N LYS A 17 1.84 -16.73 9.29
CA LYS A 17 1.06 -16.86 10.52
C LYS A 17 1.68 -16.17 11.73
N SER A 18 3.00 -16.06 11.77
CA SER A 18 3.71 -15.37 12.87
C SER A 18 3.51 -13.85 12.89
N ILE A 19 3.08 -13.24 11.78
CA ILE A 19 2.86 -11.79 11.66
C ILE A 19 1.86 -11.27 12.70
N LYS A 20 0.90 -12.08 13.13
CA LYS A 20 -0.07 -11.70 14.17
C LYS A 20 0.58 -11.25 15.48
N TYR A 21 1.80 -11.70 15.76
CA TYR A 21 2.54 -11.35 16.98
C TYR A 21 3.48 -10.13 16.80
N LEU A 22 3.67 -9.65 15.56
CA LEU A 22 4.55 -8.54 15.27
C LEU A 22 3.89 -7.20 15.60
N ASP A 23 4.68 -6.22 16.00
CA ASP A 23 4.25 -4.86 16.27
C ASP A 23 4.12 -4.04 14.96
N VAL A 24 3.16 -4.44 14.11
CA VAL A 24 2.78 -3.74 12.88
C VAL A 24 1.31 -3.34 12.95
N ASP A 25 0.97 -2.20 12.34
CA ASP A 25 -0.38 -1.65 12.39
C ASP A 25 -1.29 -2.26 11.32
N TYR A 26 -0.73 -2.60 10.16
CA TYR A 26 -1.44 -3.16 9.01
C TYR A 26 -0.69 -4.30 8.37
N ILE A 27 -1.42 -5.20 7.74
CA ILE A 27 -0.90 -6.13 6.72
C ILE A 27 -1.18 -5.51 5.37
N HIS A 28 -0.14 -5.27 4.58
CA HIS A 28 -0.24 -4.75 3.23
C HIS A 28 -0.20 -5.88 2.21
N LEU A 29 -1.27 -5.97 1.41
CA LEU A 29 -1.44 -7.00 0.37
C LEU A 29 -1.21 -6.40 -1.01
N ASP A 30 -0.07 -6.70 -1.60
CA ASP A 30 0.24 -6.38 -2.99
C ASP A 30 -0.41 -7.40 -3.92
N ILE A 31 -1.46 -7.00 -4.64
CA ILE A 31 -2.22 -7.86 -5.53
C ILE A 31 -1.89 -7.53 -6.98
N MET A 32 -1.37 -8.52 -7.71
CA MET A 32 -0.89 -8.38 -9.08
C MET A 32 -1.50 -9.44 -9.98
N ASP A 33 -1.91 -9.05 -11.20
CA ASP A 33 -2.59 -9.94 -12.16
C ASP A 33 -1.69 -10.44 -13.29
N GLY A 34 -0.47 -9.91 -13.44
CA GLY A 34 0.43 -10.22 -14.55
C GLY A 34 0.08 -9.47 -15.85
N ILE A 35 -0.86 -8.50 -15.81
CA ILE A 35 -1.32 -7.69 -16.95
C ILE A 35 -0.98 -6.21 -16.72
N PHE A 36 -1.44 -5.64 -15.60
CA PHE A 36 -1.13 -4.26 -15.22
C PHE A 36 0.35 -4.08 -14.87
N VAL A 37 0.93 -5.09 -14.20
CA VAL A 37 2.36 -5.26 -13.96
C VAL A 37 2.80 -6.66 -14.39
N PRO A 38 4.08 -6.88 -14.77
CA PRO A 38 4.54 -8.20 -15.27
C PRO A 38 4.46 -9.33 -14.24
N ASN A 39 4.51 -9.00 -12.95
CA ASN A 39 4.45 -9.97 -11.87
C ASN A 39 3.02 -10.37 -11.54
N LYS A 40 2.85 -11.57 -10.96
CA LYS A 40 1.57 -12.09 -10.48
C LYS A 40 1.73 -12.61 -9.05
N THR A 41 0.76 -12.30 -8.19
CA THR A 41 0.77 -12.75 -6.79
C THR A 41 -0.15 -13.94 -6.58
N ASP A 42 0.26 -14.83 -5.65
CA ASP A 42 -0.55 -15.94 -5.20
C ASP A 42 -1.70 -15.44 -4.30
N ASP A 43 -2.79 -16.21 -4.26
CA ASP A 43 -3.89 -15.94 -3.35
C ASP A 43 -3.60 -16.52 -1.96
N ILE A 44 -3.36 -15.65 -1.01
CA ILE A 44 -3.09 -15.99 0.40
C ILE A 44 -4.25 -15.56 1.33
N SER A 45 -5.42 -15.27 0.78
CA SER A 45 -6.58 -14.73 1.50
C SER A 45 -6.97 -15.55 2.72
N ASP A 46 -6.90 -16.90 2.63
CA ASP A 46 -7.29 -17.77 3.74
C ASP A 46 -6.34 -17.68 4.93
N ILE A 47 -5.06 -17.48 4.68
CA ILE A 47 -4.07 -17.26 5.76
C ILE A 47 -4.29 -15.87 6.37
N ILE A 48 -4.46 -14.86 5.53
CA ILE A 48 -4.63 -13.46 5.98
C ILE A 48 -5.82 -13.30 6.93
N LYS A 49 -6.94 -13.98 6.66
CA LYS A 49 -8.12 -13.98 7.56
C LYS A 49 -7.81 -14.46 8.98
N THR A 50 -6.75 -15.24 9.18
CA THR A 50 -6.37 -15.79 10.49
C THR A 50 -5.48 -14.86 11.31
N LEU A 51 -5.02 -13.74 10.76
CA LEU A 51 -3.99 -12.92 11.38
C LEU A 51 -4.53 -11.86 12.36
N ASP A 52 -5.84 -11.59 12.34
CA ASP A 52 -6.53 -10.64 13.23
C ASP A 52 -5.83 -9.26 13.29
N LYS A 53 -5.47 -8.76 12.10
CA LYS A 53 -4.87 -7.43 11.93
C LYS A 53 -5.61 -6.65 10.85
N PRO A 54 -5.65 -5.31 10.94
CA PRO A 54 -6.16 -4.47 9.86
C PRO A 54 -5.46 -4.78 8.54
N ILE A 55 -6.24 -4.85 7.46
CA ILE A 55 -5.74 -5.17 6.12
C ILE A 55 -5.80 -3.92 5.26
N ASP A 56 -4.74 -3.68 4.54
CA ASP A 56 -4.61 -2.67 3.51
C ASP A 56 -4.33 -3.39 2.18
N VAL A 57 -5.23 -3.24 1.21
CA VAL A 57 -5.15 -3.96 -0.09
C VAL A 57 -4.71 -3.00 -1.17
N HIS A 58 -3.60 -3.29 -1.83
CA HIS A 58 -3.06 -2.54 -2.96
C HIS A 58 -3.24 -3.33 -4.26
N LEU A 59 -4.09 -2.83 -5.15
CA LEU A 59 -4.46 -3.46 -6.41
C LEU A 59 -3.60 -2.94 -7.57
N MET A 60 -2.68 -3.76 -8.04
CA MET A 60 -1.89 -3.57 -9.26
C MET A 60 -2.45 -4.48 -10.37
N VAL A 61 -3.69 -4.23 -10.78
CA VAL A 61 -4.48 -5.10 -11.64
C VAL A 61 -5.22 -4.33 -12.72
N SER A 62 -5.53 -4.99 -13.84
CA SER A 62 -6.27 -4.42 -14.96
C SER A 62 -7.80 -4.52 -14.80
N ASP A 63 -8.31 -5.60 -14.21
CA ASP A 63 -9.75 -5.77 -13.91
C ASP A 63 -10.03 -5.39 -12.44
N VAL A 64 -9.99 -4.08 -12.18
CA VAL A 64 -10.09 -3.54 -10.82
C VAL A 64 -11.39 -3.97 -10.12
N ILE A 65 -12.53 -3.99 -10.83
CA ILE A 65 -13.84 -4.34 -10.26
C ILE A 65 -13.89 -5.77 -9.75
N SER A 66 -13.41 -6.74 -10.53
CA SER A 66 -13.39 -8.15 -10.12
C SER A 66 -12.51 -8.36 -8.89
N TYR A 67 -11.37 -7.68 -8.84
CA TYR A 67 -10.46 -7.77 -7.69
C TYR A 67 -11.01 -7.06 -6.44
N ILE A 68 -11.70 -5.92 -6.57
CA ILE A 68 -12.43 -5.30 -5.45
C ILE A 68 -13.44 -6.29 -4.88
N ASN A 69 -14.26 -6.96 -5.72
CA ASN A 69 -15.25 -7.93 -5.26
C ASN A 69 -14.62 -9.08 -4.49
N LYS A 70 -13.48 -9.59 -4.98
CA LYS A 70 -12.77 -10.68 -4.34
C LYS A 70 -12.20 -10.28 -2.98
N TYR A 71 -11.45 -9.18 -2.93
CA TYR A 71 -10.73 -8.78 -1.71
C TYR A 71 -11.61 -8.03 -0.69
N ALA A 72 -12.76 -7.50 -1.08
CA ALA A 72 -13.75 -6.98 -0.14
C ALA A 72 -14.23 -8.04 0.88
N LEU A 73 -14.16 -9.34 0.53
CA LEU A 73 -14.49 -10.45 1.44
C LEU A 73 -13.52 -10.61 2.61
N LEU A 74 -12.37 -9.94 2.57
CA LEU A 74 -11.43 -9.85 3.69
C LEU A 74 -11.79 -8.74 4.69
N HIS A 75 -12.82 -7.93 4.40
CA HIS A 75 -13.19 -6.74 5.17
C HIS A 75 -11.99 -5.81 5.45
N PRO A 76 -11.20 -5.43 4.41
CA PRO A 76 -10.03 -4.59 4.62
C PRO A 76 -10.41 -3.19 5.07
N GLU A 77 -9.50 -2.50 5.74
CA GLU A 77 -9.70 -1.08 6.07
C GLU A 77 -9.61 -0.21 4.82
N PHE A 78 -8.65 -0.52 3.93
CA PHE A 78 -8.46 0.17 2.66
C PHE A 78 -8.44 -0.81 1.49
N ILE A 79 -9.00 -0.38 0.36
CA ILE A 79 -8.69 -0.91 -0.96
C ILE A 79 -8.18 0.26 -1.79
N THR A 80 -6.94 0.14 -2.25
CA THR A 80 -6.23 1.14 -3.03
C THR A 80 -5.98 0.61 -4.43
N PHE A 81 -6.38 1.36 -5.45
CA PHE A 81 -6.16 1.01 -6.85
C PHE A 81 -5.33 2.07 -7.57
N HIS A 82 -4.63 1.68 -8.62
CA HIS A 82 -3.88 2.60 -9.47
C HIS A 82 -4.82 3.43 -10.35
N VAL A 83 -4.68 4.76 -10.33
CA VAL A 83 -5.46 5.64 -11.21
C VAL A 83 -5.19 5.35 -12.68
N GLU A 84 -3.98 4.89 -13.00
CA GLU A 84 -3.56 4.52 -14.36
C GLU A 84 -4.21 3.22 -14.86
N ALA A 85 -4.85 2.43 -13.99
CA ALA A 85 -5.52 1.18 -14.36
C ALA A 85 -6.94 1.39 -14.88
N VAL A 86 -7.54 2.57 -14.68
CA VAL A 86 -8.97 2.81 -14.94
C VAL A 86 -9.20 4.07 -15.75
N LYS A 87 -10.35 4.14 -16.44
CA LYS A 87 -10.75 5.34 -17.20
C LYS A 87 -11.53 6.34 -16.36
N ASP A 88 -12.29 5.86 -15.38
CA ASP A 88 -13.10 6.67 -14.47
C ASP A 88 -12.77 6.31 -13.01
N PRO A 89 -11.81 7.01 -12.39
CA PRO A 89 -11.46 6.79 -10.97
C PRO A 89 -12.63 7.07 -10.02
N ILE A 90 -13.56 7.99 -10.36
CA ILE A 90 -14.69 8.33 -9.48
C ILE A 90 -15.65 7.16 -9.34
N GLU A 91 -15.91 6.44 -10.44
CA GLU A 91 -16.73 5.23 -10.43
C GLU A 91 -16.14 4.19 -9.45
N ILE A 92 -14.84 3.95 -9.55
CA ILE A 92 -14.15 2.95 -8.71
C ILE A 92 -14.12 3.38 -7.23
N ILE A 93 -13.85 4.65 -6.92
CA ILE A 93 -13.89 5.18 -5.56
C ILE A 93 -15.27 4.95 -4.94
N ASN A 94 -16.34 5.31 -5.66
CA ASN A 94 -17.71 5.13 -5.19
C ASN A 94 -18.05 3.64 -5.03
N TYR A 95 -17.55 2.79 -5.92
CA TYR A 95 -17.78 1.35 -5.85
C TYR A 95 -17.14 0.72 -4.60
N ILE A 96 -15.89 1.09 -4.28
CA ILE A 96 -15.22 0.65 -3.03
C ILE A 96 -16.03 1.12 -1.81
N LYS A 97 -16.41 2.41 -1.78
CA LYS A 97 -17.17 2.99 -0.66
C LYS A 97 -18.55 2.36 -0.48
N SER A 98 -19.20 1.92 -1.57
CA SER A 98 -20.48 1.20 -1.51
C SER A 98 -20.40 -0.14 -0.75
N LYS A 99 -19.19 -0.68 -0.57
CA LYS A 99 -18.90 -1.89 0.22
C LYS A 99 -18.55 -1.60 1.68
N ASN A 100 -18.69 -0.34 2.15
CA ASN A 100 -18.26 0.13 3.47
C ASN A 100 -16.74 -0.02 3.71
N ILE A 101 -15.94 0.11 2.66
CA ILE A 101 -14.48 0.07 2.69
C ILE A 101 -13.95 1.46 2.33
N LYS A 102 -12.87 1.88 2.99
CA LYS A 102 -12.20 3.14 2.67
C LYS A 102 -11.50 3.02 1.32
N ALA A 103 -11.70 4.02 0.46
CA ALA A 103 -11.15 4.03 -0.89
C ALA A 103 -9.81 4.76 -0.94
N GLY A 104 -8.77 4.07 -1.42
CA GLY A 104 -7.48 4.63 -1.74
C GLY A 104 -7.24 4.72 -3.24
N ILE A 105 -6.44 5.70 -3.66
CA ILE A 105 -5.84 5.76 -5.00
C ILE A 105 -4.32 5.67 -4.90
N SER A 106 -3.70 4.97 -5.83
CA SER A 106 -2.25 4.88 -5.99
C SER A 106 -1.79 5.58 -7.26
N ILE A 107 -0.61 6.18 -7.20
CA ILE A 107 0.07 6.82 -8.33
C ILE A 107 1.47 6.26 -8.54
N LYS A 108 1.81 6.00 -9.81
CA LYS A 108 3.16 5.58 -10.21
C LYS A 108 4.19 6.71 -10.03
N PRO A 109 5.49 6.40 -10.04
CA PRO A 109 6.55 7.42 -9.92
C PRO A 109 6.45 8.55 -10.95
N ASN A 110 5.93 8.26 -12.15
CA ASN A 110 5.83 9.25 -13.23
C ASN A 110 4.47 9.98 -13.30
N THR A 111 3.46 9.57 -12.53
CA THR A 111 2.15 10.23 -12.46
C THR A 111 2.21 11.44 -11.54
N SER A 112 1.79 12.60 -12.00
CA SER A 112 1.82 13.84 -11.24
C SER A 112 0.64 13.97 -10.26
N ILE A 113 0.77 14.81 -9.24
CA ILE A 113 -0.34 15.14 -8.32
C ILE A 113 -1.46 15.88 -9.06
N ASP A 114 -1.12 16.69 -10.06
CA ASP A 114 -2.12 17.37 -10.89
C ASP A 114 -3.11 16.42 -11.56
N GLU A 115 -2.68 15.19 -11.91
CA GLU A 115 -3.54 14.18 -12.54
C GLU A 115 -4.59 13.60 -11.58
N ILE A 116 -4.39 13.75 -10.27
CA ILE A 116 -5.29 13.19 -9.25
C ILE A 116 -5.99 14.24 -8.38
N LYS A 117 -5.68 15.53 -8.57
CA LYS A 117 -6.18 16.63 -7.70
C LYS A 117 -7.70 16.64 -7.58
N ASP A 118 -8.42 16.30 -8.65
CA ASP A 118 -9.87 16.29 -8.68
C ASP A 118 -10.50 15.13 -7.89
N TYR A 119 -9.69 14.15 -7.48
CA TYR A 119 -10.11 12.98 -6.70
C TYR A 119 -9.77 13.11 -5.22
N LEU A 120 -8.86 14.02 -4.82
CA LEU A 120 -8.33 14.12 -3.45
C LEU A 120 -9.39 14.37 -2.38
N TYR A 121 -10.52 15.01 -2.73
CA TYR A 121 -11.62 15.21 -1.80
C TYR A 121 -12.57 14.01 -1.67
N LEU A 122 -12.42 13.00 -2.54
CA LEU A 122 -13.25 11.81 -2.57
C LEU A 122 -12.59 10.61 -1.89
N VAL A 123 -11.26 10.60 -1.75
CA VAL A 123 -10.51 9.45 -1.27
C VAL A 123 -10.20 9.53 0.22
N ASP A 124 -9.95 8.37 0.83
CA ASP A 124 -9.56 8.25 2.22
C ASP A 124 -8.04 8.03 2.37
N LEU A 125 -7.36 7.61 1.27
CA LEU A 125 -5.93 7.35 1.22
C LEU A 125 -5.36 7.69 -0.16
N VAL A 126 -4.15 8.25 -0.20
CA VAL A 126 -3.32 8.38 -1.40
C VAL A 126 -2.01 7.63 -1.17
N LEU A 127 -1.79 6.58 -1.95
CA LEU A 127 -0.55 5.80 -1.95
C LEU A 127 0.40 6.34 -3.01
N VAL A 128 1.54 6.85 -2.57
CA VAL A 128 2.63 7.32 -3.45
C VAL A 128 3.61 6.17 -3.66
N MET A 129 3.71 5.67 -4.90
CA MET A 129 4.75 4.71 -5.24
C MET A 129 6.11 5.39 -5.29
N SER A 130 7.04 4.93 -4.49
CA SER A 130 8.44 5.37 -4.50
C SER A 130 9.37 4.41 -5.29
N VAL A 131 8.76 3.47 -5.99
CA VAL A 131 9.39 2.55 -6.97
C VAL A 131 8.38 2.26 -8.07
N GLU A 132 8.83 1.68 -9.18
CA GLU A 132 7.88 1.13 -10.17
C GLU A 132 7.13 -0.05 -9.56
N PRO A 133 5.78 -0.09 -9.68
CA PRO A 133 4.98 -1.18 -9.13
C PRO A 133 5.32 -2.52 -9.79
N GLY A 134 5.17 -3.62 -9.02
CA GLY A 134 5.29 -4.98 -9.54
C GLY A 134 6.36 -5.84 -8.89
N TYR A 135 7.37 -5.30 -8.24
CA TYR A 135 8.44 -6.06 -7.58
C TYR A 135 8.88 -5.43 -6.27
N GLY A 136 9.17 -6.28 -5.28
CA GLY A 136 9.78 -5.84 -4.02
C GLY A 136 11.31 -5.66 -4.13
N GLY A 137 11.92 -5.01 -3.13
CA GLY A 137 13.37 -4.88 -3.00
C GLY A 137 14.02 -3.83 -3.90
N GLN A 138 13.25 -2.94 -4.51
CA GLN A 138 13.74 -1.85 -5.34
C GLN A 138 14.27 -0.69 -4.48
N LYS A 139 15.08 0.17 -5.07
CA LYS A 139 15.61 1.38 -4.42
C LYS A 139 14.57 2.50 -4.44
N TYR A 140 14.44 3.19 -3.31
CA TYR A 140 13.62 4.38 -3.14
C TYR A 140 13.96 5.46 -4.18
N LEU A 141 12.94 6.07 -4.76
CA LEU A 141 13.04 7.20 -5.69
C LEU A 141 12.72 8.51 -4.97
N ASP A 142 13.66 9.44 -4.93
CA ASP A 142 13.53 10.72 -4.22
C ASP A 142 12.37 11.60 -4.74
N SER A 143 11.89 11.36 -5.96
CA SER A 143 10.71 12.03 -6.51
C SER A 143 9.44 11.81 -5.66
N ALA A 144 9.35 10.69 -4.94
CA ALA A 144 8.24 10.40 -4.04
C ALA A 144 8.18 11.39 -2.86
N THR A 145 9.34 11.80 -2.31
CA THR A 145 9.40 12.82 -1.24
C THR A 145 8.73 14.12 -1.68
N ASN A 146 8.97 14.57 -2.92
CA ASN A 146 8.37 15.80 -3.45
C ASN A 146 6.84 15.67 -3.55
N LYS A 147 6.33 14.55 -4.05
CA LYS A 147 4.88 14.28 -4.14
C LYS A 147 4.20 14.23 -2.77
N ILE A 148 4.85 13.58 -1.79
CA ILE A 148 4.36 13.52 -0.41
C ILE A 148 4.23 14.94 0.17
N ASN A 149 5.24 15.79 -0.02
CA ASN A 149 5.21 17.18 0.45
C ASN A 149 4.14 18.00 -0.27
N GLU A 150 3.95 17.80 -1.57
CA GLU A 150 2.89 18.42 -2.36
C GLU A 150 1.50 18.00 -1.86
N LEU A 151 1.25 16.69 -1.67
CA LEU A 151 -0.01 16.18 -1.11
C LEU A 151 -0.30 16.75 0.28
N LYS A 152 0.73 16.89 1.12
CA LYS A 152 0.58 17.48 2.47
C LYS A 152 0.11 18.94 2.40
N ALA A 153 0.51 19.68 1.37
CA ALA A 153 0.10 21.07 1.17
C ALA A 153 -1.39 21.23 0.82
N TYR A 154 -2.04 20.18 0.27
CA TYR A 154 -3.50 20.20 0.01
C TYR A 154 -4.35 20.23 1.29
N ASN A 155 -3.77 19.88 2.45
CA ASN A 155 -4.49 19.83 3.74
C ASN A 155 -5.83 19.06 3.66
N GLY A 156 -5.86 17.98 2.87
CA GLY A 156 -7.02 17.13 2.66
C GLY A 156 -7.31 16.23 3.86
N LYS A 157 -8.46 15.57 3.84
CA LYS A 157 -8.86 14.59 4.87
C LYS A 157 -8.31 13.19 4.63
N PHE A 158 -7.65 12.96 3.48
CA PHE A 158 -7.05 11.68 3.15
C PHE A 158 -5.75 11.45 3.92
N LYS A 159 -5.39 10.19 4.11
CA LYS A 159 -4.07 9.78 4.60
C LYS A 159 -3.09 9.71 3.44
N ILE A 160 -1.82 9.97 3.72
CA ILE A 160 -0.73 9.79 2.76
C ILE A 160 0.05 8.54 3.16
N GLU A 161 0.14 7.62 2.22
CA GLU A 161 0.93 6.40 2.34
C GLU A 161 2.04 6.38 1.30
N VAL A 162 3.14 5.72 1.60
CA VAL A 162 4.24 5.51 0.65
C VAL A 162 4.65 4.06 0.63
N ASP A 163 4.88 3.52 -0.57
CA ASP A 163 5.36 2.15 -0.78
C ASP A 163 6.55 2.12 -1.75
N GLY A 164 7.56 1.36 -1.34
CA GLY A 164 8.75 1.06 -2.14
C GLY A 164 10.07 1.54 -1.53
N GLY A 165 11.01 0.62 -1.35
CA GLY A 165 12.38 0.95 -0.93
C GLY A 165 12.53 1.58 0.45
N ILE A 166 11.52 1.43 1.34
CA ILE A 166 11.56 1.98 2.71
C ILE A 166 12.44 1.10 3.60
N ASN A 167 13.38 1.74 4.29
CA ASN A 167 14.30 1.16 5.26
C ASN A 167 14.66 2.21 6.34
N ASP A 168 15.61 1.91 7.24
CA ASP A 168 16.01 2.79 8.34
C ASP A 168 16.72 4.09 7.90
N GLU A 169 17.15 4.17 6.65
CA GLU A 169 17.72 5.38 6.05
C GLU A 169 16.65 6.19 5.33
N THR A 170 15.89 5.55 4.43
CA THR A 170 14.93 6.23 3.55
C THR A 170 13.65 6.68 4.26
N ILE A 171 13.29 6.05 5.38
CA ILE A 171 12.15 6.45 6.23
C ILE A 171 12.23 7.93 6.66
N LYS A 172 13.44 8.49 6.79
CA LYS A 172 13.67 9.89 7.15
C LYS A 172 13.18 10.87 6.08
N ASN A 173 13.06 10.41 4.83
CA ASN A 173 12.60 11.23 3.70
C ASN A 173 11.07 11.31 3.63
N VAL A 174 10.35 10.50 4.43
CA VAL A 174 8.90 10.32 4.35
C VAL A 174 8.18 10.55 5.69
N THR A 175 8.81 11.30 6.60
CA THR A 175 8.26 11.59 7.95
C THR A 175 6.94 12.37 7.91
N SER A 176 6.59 12.96 6.76
CA SER A 176 5.30 13.64 6.54
C SER A 176 4.15 12.68 6.22
N CYS A 177 4.43 11.39 5.96
CA CYS A 177 3.41 10.38 5.69
C CYS A 177 2.62 10.00 6.95
N ASP A 178 1.38 9.57 6.75
CA ASP A 178 0.56 8.96 7.81
C ASP A 178 0.83 7.47 7.95
N MET A 179 1.20 6.80 6.82
CA MET A 179 1.52 5.38 6.74
C MET A 179 2.75 5.13 5.87
N VAL A 180 3.49 4.08 6.20
CA VAL A 180 4.61 3.58 5.38
C VAL A 180 4.48 2.08 5.20
N VAL A 181 4.68 1.62 3.96
CA VAL A 181 4.74 0.20 3.62
C VAL A 181 6.20 -0.24 3.64
N VAL A 182 6.49 -1.27 4.42
CA VAL A 182 7.83 -1.85 4.50
C VAL A 182 7.75 -3.36 4.22
N GLY A 183 8.40 -3.81 3.17
CA GLY A 183 8.47 -5.23 2.78
C GLY A 183 9.87 -5.80 3.00
N SER A 184 10.68 -5.84 1.96
CA SER A 184 11.98 -6.52 1.90
C SER A 184 12.94 -6.17 3.04
N TYR A 185 12.93 -4.94 3.53
CA TYR A 185 13.78 -4.54 4.65
C TYR A 185 13.46 -5.34 5.92
N ILE A 186 12.17 -5.59 6.21
CA ILE A 186 11.75 -6.39 7.36
C ILE A 186 11.92 -7.87 7.04
N THR A 187 11.44 -8.33 5.88
CA THR A 187 11.33 -9.77 5.57
C THR A 187 12.66 -10.45 5.27
N ASN A 188 13.71 -9.71 4.92
CA ASN A 188 15.07 -10.22 4.69
C ASN A 188 15.93 -10.24 5.96
N GLY A 189 15.42 -9.73 7.09
CA GLY A 189 16.15 -9.68 8.36
C GLY A 189 15.40 -10.35 9.49
N ASP A 190 15.84 -10.07 10.72
CA ASP A 190 15.06 -10.37 11.92
C ASP A 190 13.89 -9.39 12.02
N TYR A 191 12.68 -9.89 11.94
CA TYR A 191 11.46 -9.06 11.80
C TYR A 191 11.29 -8.06 12.95
N GLU A 192 11.43 -8.50 14.20
CA GLU A 192 11.25 -7.64 15.35
C GLU A 192 12.30 -6.54 15.42
N THR A 193 13.56 -6.90 15.14
CA THR A 193 14.67 -5.94 15.13
C THR A 193 14.46 -4.89 14.04
N GLN A 194 14.07 -5.29 12.83
CA GLN A 194 13.86 -4.35 11.73
C GLN A 194 12.64 -3.46 11.96
N ILE A 195 11.55 -4.00 12.50
CA ILE A 195 10.37 -3.21 12.90
C ILE A 195 10.76 -2.14 13.94
N LYS A 196 11.54 -2.49 14.95
CA LYS A 196 12.03 -1.53 15.97
C LYS A 196 12.86 -0.42 15.33
N LYS A 197 13.75 -0.75 14.38
CA LYS A 197 14.55 0.26 13.67
C LYS A 197 13.68 1.24 12.88
N ILE A 198 12.66 0.73 12.17
CA ILE A 198 11.70 1.58 11.45
C ILE A 198 10.96 2.50 12.43
N LYS A 199 10.35 1.93 13.48
CA LYS A 199 9.53 2.69 14.43
C LYS A 199 10.32 3.73 15.25
N ASN A 200 11.60 3.53 15.46
CA ASN A 200 12.46 4.51 16.13
C ASN A 200 12.68 5.80 15.29
N ASN A 201 12.25 5.81 14.01
CA ASN A 201 12.33 6.97 13.13
C ASN A 201 10.94 7.63 12.86
N PHE A 202 9.90 7.22 13.59
CA PHE A 202 8.52 7.79 13.49
C PHE A 202 8.40 9.16 14.14
#